data_23915214f8bce8a856724dcf604a46e8
#
_entry.id   23915214f8bce8a856724dcf604a46e8
#
_cell.length_a   1.000
_cell.length_b   1.000
_cell.length_c   1.000
_cell.angle_alpha   90.00
_cell.angle_beta   90.00
_cell.angle_gamma   90.00
#
_symmetry.space_group_name_H-M   'P 1'
#
loop_
_entity.id
_entity.type
_entity.pdbx_description
1 polymer ?
#
loop_
_entity_poly.entity_id
_entity_poly.type
_entity_poly.pdbx_seq_one_letter_code
_entity_poly.pdbx_strand_id
1 'polypeptide(L)'
;MKKIIYNILFVLCIAIAFSSCKDDLRSTVNTTGDVDIHTFSINGVNGIINAQNSTISVVLPSGSSLKNLSPSITVADGAQVTPNSGTAQDFEDSKGVPIAVTYIVTNKDLYQKYTVSVNVASAKITDFKIGSVEGDIDEVNKKISLYLPVGTDLTALYPIVGYTGGAILSPAAGAAVNFTNPVTYTLNYLGSTFTYVVTVIAGEKPKPILVIYNGEDIAPVWDPIASTINNGYTNPKTDGINSSAYCVAITRNKSTDDGGQPWSGGALWNAYQVNIDPAIYSKFTLMVLKNVAGDVQLEIQSTDGVKDYIKAAYSADNLGQWQNLTFTIPASRTAIINNILVAPHVADTSGDATYTPQLMYWDNLKAYPR
;
A
#
# COMPACT_ATOMS: atom_id res chain seq x y z
N MET A 1 59.44 71.34 15.11
CA MET A 1 59.19 70.92 16.50
C MET A 1 57.67 70.59 16.77
N LYS A 2 56.70 71.35 16.29
CA LYS A 2 55.31 71.07 16.55
C LYS A 2 54.78 69.73 16.02
N LYS A 3 55.24 69.22 14.86
CA LYS A 3 54.84 67.93 14.30
C LYS A 3 55.34 66.70 15.06
N ILE A 4 56.50 66.80 15.69
CA ILE A 4 57.08 65.69 16.48
C ILE A 4 56.35 65.55 17.81
N ILE A 5 55.93 66.62 18.41
CA ILE A 5 55.19 66.63 19.68
C ILE A 5 53.76 65.96 19.46
N TYR A 6 53.09 66.20 18.33
CA TYR A 6 51.79 65.61 18.01
C TYR A 6 51.86 64.08 17.80
N ASN A 7 52.94 63.62 17.13
CA ASN A 7 53.12 62.18 16.93
C ASN A 7 53.51 61.43 18.23
N ILE A 8 54.24 62.06 19.13
CA ILE A 8 54.60 61.49 20.45
C ILE A 8 53.38 61.47 21.34
N LEU A 9 52.51 62.49 21.30
CA LEU A 9 51.26 62.53 22.06
C LEU A 9 50.23 61.51 21.55
N PHE A 10 50.22 61.31 20.22
CA PHE A 10 49.33 60.31 19.60
C PHE A 10 49.77 58.88 19.90
N VAL A 11 51.06 58.59 19.88
CA VAL A 11 51.58 57.27 20.27
C VAL A 11 51.43 57.01 21.76
N LEU A 12 51.55 58.03 22.61
CA LEU A 12 51.32 57.89 24.06
C LEU A 12 49.82 57.65 24.40
N CYS A 13 48.88 58.28 23.67
CA CYS A 13 47.42 58.00 23.83
C CYS A 13 47.01 56.57 23.38
N ILE A 14 47.70 56.06 22.32
CA ILE A 14 47.48 54.68 21.89
C ILE A 14 48.03 53.70 22.92
N ALA A 15 49.22 53.99 23.52
CA ALA A 15 49.79 53.12 24.56
C ALA A 15 48.99 53.09 25.86
N ILE A 16 48.23 54.15 26.20
CA ILE A 16 47.33 54.16 27.38
C ILE A 16 46.02 53.45 27.09
N ALA A 17 45.54 53.38 25.83
CA ALA A 17 44.32 52.67 25.45
C ALA A 17 44.47 51.13 25.53
N PHE A 18 45.69 50.60 25.49
CA PHE A 18 45.93 49.15 25.63
C PHE A 18 46.21 48.68 27.04
N SER A 19 46.34 49.56 28.02
CA SER A 19 46.59 49.14 29.40
C SER A 19 45.40 49.20 30.32
N SER A 20 44.19 49.40 29.78
CA SER A 20 42.96 49.45 30.56
C SER A 20 41.97 48.29 30.27
N CYS A 21 42.50 47.19 29.80
CA CYS A 21 41.73 45.95 29.89
C CYS A 21 42.22 45.17 31.12
N LYS A 22 41.65 45.49 32.26
CA LYS A 22 41.82 44.63 33.44
C LYS A 22 41.17 43.29 33.14
N ASP A 23 41.94 42.25 33.33
CA ASP A 23 41.59 40.81 33.21
C ASP A 23 40.51 40.32 34.19
N ASP A 24 39.61 41.17 34.70
CA ASP A 24 38.62 40.82 35.72
C ASP A 24 37.27 40.31 35.17
N LEU A 25 37.18 40.00 33.85
CA LEU A 25 35.97 39.39 33.23
C LEU A 25 36.26 38.06 32.51
N ARG A 26 37.41 37.44 32.71
CA ARG A 26 37.58 36.05 32.39
C ARG A 26 36.90 35.26 33.55
N SER A 27 35.56 35.03 33.44
CA SER A 27 34.99 33.87 34.11
C SER A 27 35.82 32.67 33.66
N THR A 28 36.53 32.04 34.60
CA THR A 28 37.28 30.82 34.33
C THR A 28 36.27 29.76 33.86
N VAL A 29 36.19 29.55 32.53
CA VAL A 29 35.35 28.48 31.98
C VAL A 29 35.75 27.17 32.64
N ASN A 30 34.86 26.58 33.40
CA ASN A 30 35.16 25.34 34.08
C ASN A 30 34.82 24.15 33.18
N THR A 31 35.83 23.61 32.51
CA THR A 31 35.70 22.49 31.58
C THR A 31 36.00 21.13 32.23
N THR A 32 35.92 21.02 33.57
CA THR A 32 36.22 19.77 34.29
C THR A 32 34.92 18.98 34.63
N GLY A 33 33.98 18.90 33.76
CA GLY A 33 32.73 18.16 34.00
C GLY A 33 32.62 16.97 33.02
N ASP A 34 31.97 15.91 33.45
CA ASP A 34 31.50 14.86 32.58
C ASP A 34 30.06 15.20 32.12
N VAL A 35 29.84 15.20 30.81
CA VAL A 35 28.55 15.50 30.17
C VAL A 35 27.98 14.30 29.39
N ASP A 36 28.47 13.11 29.71
CA ASP A 36 28.01 11.88 29.07
C ASP A 36 26.73 11.34 29.71
N ILE A 37 25.86 10.78 28.88
CA ILE A 37 24.78 9.90 29.34
C ILE A 37 25.39 8.52 29.56
N HIS A 38 25.37 8.06 30.82
CA HIS A 38 25.93 6.76 31.20
C HIS A 38 24.96 5.63 30.89
N THR A 39 23.68 5.80 31.21
CA THR A 39 22.62 4.85 30.85
C THR A 39 21.40 5.59 30.35
N PHE A 40 20.70 4.95 29.44
CA PHE A 40 19.40 5.39 28.93
C PHE A 40 18.52 4.17 28.71
N SER A 41 17.33 4.14 29.28
CA SER A 41 16.39 3.04 29.10
C SER A 41 14.96 3.54 29.04
N ILE A 42 14.10 2.80 28.34
CA ILE A 42 12.66 3.05 28.25
C ILE A 42 11.94 1.73 28.51
N ASN A 43 11.02 1.72 29.47
CA ASN A 43 10.25 0.50 29.85
C ASN A 43 11.14 -0.73 30.10
N GLY A 44 12.33 -0.52 30.70
CA GLY A 44 13.30 -1.57 30.96
C GLY A 44 14.16 -2.01 29.75
N VAL A 45 13.92 -1.44 28.58
CA VAL A 45 14.76 -1.67 27.38
C VAL A 45 15.91 -0.68 27.37
N ASN A 46 17.14 -1.19 27.39
CA ASN A 46 18.34 -0.35 27.35
C ASN A 46 18.57 0.22 25.95
N GLY A 47 18.89 1.51 25.88
CA GLY A 47 19.36 2.18 24.67
C GLY A 47 20.81 1.86 24.35
N ILE A 48 21.13 1.81 23.07
CA ILE A 48 22.50 1.73 22.58
C ILE A 48 23.02 3.17 22.44
N ILE A 49 24.00 3.51 23.29
CA ILE A 49 24.62 4.84 23.32
C ILE A 49 25.84 4.82 22.40
N ASN A 50 25.89 5.70 21.40
CA ASN A 50 27.03 5.97 20.58
C ASN A 50 27.64 7.32 21.00
N ALA A 51 28.69 7.28 21.83
CA ALA A 51 29.33 8.47 22.34
C ALA A 51 30.01 9.31 21.24
N GLN A 52 30.51 8.68 20.16
CA GLN A 52 31.21 9.41 19.08
C GLN A 52 30.27 10.34 18.31
N ASN A 53 29.03 9.89 18.08
CA ASN A 53 28.04 10.63 17.31
C ASN A 53 26.98 11.28 18.22
N SER A 54 27.09 11.07 19.54
CA SER A 54 26.12 11.54 20.54
C SER A 54 24.67 11.14 20.17
N THR A 55 24.49 9.87 19.79
CA THR A 55 23.19 9.31 19.46
C THR A 55 22.83 8.16 20.40
N ILE A 56 21.54 8.04 20.68
CA ILE A 56 20.98 6.92 21.45
C ILE A 56 19.87 6.30 20.64
N SER A 57 19.92 4.98 20.51
CA SER A 57 18.88 4.20 19.82
C SER A 57 18.24 3.21 20.77
N VAL A 58 16.91 3.26 20.87
CA VAL A 58 16.10 2.30 21.63
C VAL A 58 15.17 1.58 20.68
N VAL A 59 15.08 0.25 20.78
CA VAL A 59 14.10 -0.54 20.02
C VAL A 59 13.17 -1.24 20.99
N LEU A 60 11.96 -0.75 21.08
CA LEU A 60 10.91 -1.32 21.94
C LEU A 60 10.27 -2.54 21.27
N PRO A 61 9.61 -3.43 22.03
CA PRO A 61 8.84 -4.53 21.45
C PRO A 61 7.79 -4.04 20.44
N SER A 62 7.47 -4.88 19.47
CA SER A 62 6.44 -4.59 18.47
C SER A 62 5.09 -4.30 19.13
N GLY A 63 4.37 -3.30 18.62
CA GLY A 63 3.10 -2.84 19.19
C GLY A 63 3.24 -1.88 20.37
N SER A 64 4.47 -1.54 20.81
CA SER A 64 4.66 -0.49 21.83
C SER A 64 4.24 0.88 21.29
N SER A 65 3.58 1.68 22.13
CA SER A 65 3.34 3.10 21.84
C SER A 65 4.66 3.87 21.92
N LEU A 66 4.86 4.84 21.04
CA LEU A 66 5.99 5.78 21.08
C LEU A 66 5.59 7.11 21.73
N LYS A 67 4.37 7.23 22.29
CA LYS A 67 3.89 8.41 23.02
C LYS A 67 4.00 8.22 24.52
N ASN A 68 4.19 9.35 25.19
CA ASN A 68 4.18 9.45 26.64
C ASN A 68 5.18 8.48 27.31
N LEU A 69 6.34 8.29 26.69
CA LEU A 69 7.41 7.45 27.22
C LEU A 69 8.24 8.20 28.24
N SER A 70 8.56 7.58 29.37
CA SER A 70 9.34 8.16 30.46
C SER A 70 10.72 7.51 30.55
N PRO A 71 11.75 8.04 29.85
CA PRO A 71 13.08 7.46 29.88
C PRO A 71 13.73 7.54 31.26
N SER A 72 14.38 6.45 31.68
CA SER A 72 15.29 6.44 32.83
C SER A 72 16.71 6.74 32.38
N ILE A 73 17.30 7.80 32.88
CA ILE A 73 18.59 8.34 32.42
C ILE A 73 19.53 8.50 33.62
N THR A 74 20.77 8.06 33.50
CA THR A 74 21.81 8.36 34.45
C THR A 74 22.94 9.17 33.78
N VAL A 75 23.40 10.17 34.50
CA VAL A 75 24.53 11.03 34.12
C VAL A 75 25.53 11.10 35.28
N ALA A 76 26.67 11.70 35.11
CA ALA A 76 27.68 11.87 36.16
C ALA A 76 27.19 12.74 37.32
N ASP A 77 27.83 12.60 38.48
CA ASP A 77 27.56 13.43 39.63
C ASP A 77 27.79 14.93 39.33
N GLY A 78 26.77 15.72 39.70
CA GLY A 78 26.75 17.15 39.44
C GLY A 78 26.32 17.55 38.02
N ALA A 79 26.11 16.60 37.11
CA ALA A 79 25.51 16.85 35.80
C ALA A 79 24.00 16.88 35.87
N GLN A 80 23.37 17.61 34.94
CA GLN A 80 21.91 17.67 34.75
C GLN A 80 21.55 17.32 33.35
N VAL A 81 20.44 16.65 33.13
CA VAL A 81 19.92 16.29 31.81
C VAL A 81 18.56 16.94 31.57
N THR A 82 18.35 17.47 30.38
CA THR A 82 17.08 18.10 29.97
C THR A 82 16.63 17.51 28.63
N PRO A 83 15.41 16.95 28.50
CA PRO A 83 14.43 16.72 29.58
C PRO A 83 14.95 15.84 30.72
N ASN A 84 14.40 16.05 31.95
CA ASN A 84 14.85 15.29 33.11
C ASN A 84 14.51 13.79 32.96
N SER A 85 15.31 12.95 33.64
CA SER A 85 15.01 11.53 33.80
C SER A 85 13.59 11.34 34.35
N GLY A 86 12.82 10.44 33.73
CA GLY A 86 11.43 10.17 34.09
C GLY A 86 10.39 11.14 33.50
N THR A 87 10.81 12.21 32.82
CA THR A 87 9.88 13.13 32.15
C THR A 87 9.34 12.48 30.88
N ALA A 88 8.01 12.43 30.76
CA ALA A 88 7.35 11.87 29.59
C ALA A 88 7.66 12.65 28.30
N GLN A 89 7.96 11.94 27.25
CA GLN A 89 8.26 12.46 25.91
C GLN A 89 7.52 11.65 24.84
N ASP A 90 7.16 12.33 23.75
CA ASP A 90 6.65 11.68 22.55
C ASP A 90 7.78 11.46 21.54
N PHE A 91 7.94 10.24 21.09
CA PHE A 91 8.91 9.83 20.06
C PHE A 91 8.24 9.54 18.70
N GLU A 92 7.03 10.00 18.53
CA GLU A 92 6.30 10.02 17.24
C GLU A 92 5.53 11.33 17.10
N ASP A 93 5.30 11.74 15.85
CA ASP A 93 4.51 12.93 15.53
C ASP A 93 3.00 12.65 15.64
N SER A 94 2.19 13.66 15.30
CA SER A 94 0.72 13.55 15.32
C SER A 94 0.16 12.52 14.32
N LYS A 95 0.98 12.07 13.36
CA LYS A 95 0.61 11.08 12.34
C LYS A 95 1.15 9.68 12.67
N GLY A 96 1.82 9.51 13.83
CA GLY A 96 2.43 8.25 14.24
C GLY A 96 3.78 7.96 13.56
N VAL A 97 4.43 8.96 12.98
CA VAL A 97 5.76 8.81 12.38
C VAL A 97 6.82 8.99 13.46
N PRO A 98 7.78 8.05 13.63
CA PRO A 98 8.84 8.18 14.62
C PRO A 98 9.65 9.47 14.42
N ILE A 99 9.90 10.19 15.52
CA ILE A 99 10.73 11.40 15.58
C ILE A 99 11.85 11.24 16.61
N ALA A 100 12.95 11.95 16.40
CA ALA A 100 14.03 11.99 17.37
C ALA A 100 13.79 13.11 18.39
N VAL A 101 14.14 12.83 19.66
CA VAL A 101 14.07 13.78 20.77
C VAL A 101 15.52 14.16 21.16
N THR A 102 15.76 15.46 21.37
CA THR A 102 17.07 15.95 21.81
C THR A 102 17.11 16.02 23.32
N TYR A 103 18.16 15.44 23.90
CA TYR A 103 18.52 15.57 25.31
C TYR A 103 19.80 16.39 25.41
N ILE A 104 19.87 17.27 26.40
CA ILE A 104 21.05 18.11 26.68
C ILE A 104 21.55 17.77 28.06
N VAL A 105 22.78 17.33 28.15
CA VAL A 105 23.48 17.16 29.44
C VAL A 105 24.33 18.38 29.68
N THR A 106 24.25 18.96 30.87
CA THR A 106 25.06 20.10 31.30
C THR A 106 25.80 19.74 32.58
N ASN A 107 27.05 20.14 32.68
CA ASN A 107 27.87 20.03 33.90
C ASN A 107 28.82 21.21 33.96
N LYS A 108 28.63 22.12 34.92
CA LYS A 108 29.32 23.41 35.01
C LYS A 108 29.13 24.20 33.71
N ASP A 109 30.23 24.52 32.99
CA ASP A 109 30.23 25.30 31.75
C ASP A 109 30.20 24.40 30.51
N LEU A 110 30.17 23.07 30.67
CA LEU A 110 30.11 22.11 29.59
C LEU A 110 28.68 21.71 29.28
N TYR A 111 28.40 21.39 28.00
CA TYR A 111 27.18 20.74 27.59
C TYR A 111 27.41 19.77 26.43
N GLN A 112 26.58 18.74 26.37
CA GLN A 112 26.55 17.80 25.27
C GLN A 112 25.10 17.55 24.84
N LYS A 113 24.87 17.52 23.52
CA LYS A 113 23.55 17.19 22.97
C LYS A 113 23.54 15.74 22.50
N TYR A 114 22.50 15.02 22.91
CA TYR A 114 22.23 13.66 22.44
C TYR A 114 20.95 13.65 21.61
N THR A 115 21.00 12.99 20.45
CA THR A 115 19.83 12.72 19.63
C THR A 115 19.33 11.30 19.93
N VAL A 116 18.14 11.20 20.49
CA VAL A 116 17.54 9.92 20.88
C VAL A 116 16.47 9.53 19.88
N SER A 117 16.60 8.33 19.28
CA SER A 117 15.63 7.73 18.38
C SER A 117 15.05 6.49 19.03
N VAL A 118 13.73 6.39 19.04
CA VAL A 118 13.00 5.22 19.54
C VAL A 118 12.19 4.62 18.38
N ASN A 119 12.33 3.31 18.20
CA ASN A 119 11.60 2.57 17.18
C ASN A 119 10.94 1.34 17.82
N VAL A 120 10.00 0.74 17.15
CA VAL A 120 9.45 -0.58 17.52
C VAL A 120 10.11 -1.69 16.71
N ALA A 121 10.27 -2.86 17.31
CA ALA A 121 10.81 -4.03 16.65
C ALA A 121 9.92 -4.40 15.44
N SER A 122 10.55 -4.66 14.32
CA SER A 122 9.91 -5.11 13.08
C SER A 122 10.79 -6.16 12.43
N ALA A 123 10.21 -7.33 12.14
CA ALA A 123 10.89 -8.38 11.39
C ALA A 123 9.95 -8.95 10.33
N LYS A 124 10.52 -9.29 9.17
CA LYS A 124 9.78 -9.83 8.04
C LYS A 124 10.56 -10.92 7.31
N ILE A 125 9.81 -11.79 6.63
CA ILE A 125 10.36 -12.67 5.59
C ILE A 125 10.48 -11.84 4.33
N THR A 126 11.67 -11.79 3.74
CA THR A 126 11.99 -10.99 2.55
C THR A 126 12.05 -11.81 1.28
N ASP A 127 12.28 -13.12 1.41
CA ASP A 127 12.36 -14.08 0.30
C ASP A 127 11.94 -15.46 0.79
N PHE A 128 11.26 -16.21 -0.05
CA PHE A 128 10.86 -17.58 0.22
C PHE A 128 10.89 -18.40 -1.06
N LYS A 129 11.73 -19.42 -1.13
CA LYS A 129 11.93 -20.25 -2.33
C LYS A 129 11.97 -21.73 -2.00
N ILE A 130 11.51 -22.54 -2.94
CA ILE A 130 11.73 -24.01 -2.94
C ILE A 130 12.31 -24.36 -4.31
N GLY A 131 13.57 -24.81 -4.32
CA GLY A 131 14.33 -24.93 -5.55
C GLY A 131 14.50 -23.58 -6.25
N SER A 132 14.06 -23.48 -7.51
CA SER A 132 14.04 -22.23 -8.29
C SER A 132 12.69 -21.48 -8.26
N VAL A 133 11.68 -22.03 -7.57
CA VAL A 133 10.34 -21.43 -7.54
C VAL A 133 10.26 -20.45 -6.38
N GLU A 134 9.87 -19.22 -6.70
CA GLU A 134 9.67 -18.14 -5.73
C GLU A 134 8.24 -18.14 -5.19
N GLY A 135 8.09 -17.85 -3.89
CA GLY A 135 6.81 -17.67 -3.23
C GLY A 135 6.31 -16.23 -3.33
N ASP A 136 5.01 -16.08 -3.48
CA ASP A 136 4.34 -14.78 -3.39
C ASP A 136 4.17 -14.40 -1.92
N ILE A 137 4.79 -13.31 -1.49
CA ILE A 137 4.73 -12.81 -0.11
C ILE A 137 3.67 -11.71 -0.02
N ASP A 138 2.59 -11.98 0.69
CA ASP A 138 1.61 -10.98 1.11
C ASP A 138 1.97 -10.46 2.50
N GLU A 139 2.68 -9.34 2.51
CA GLU A 139 3.16 -8.71 3.75
C GLU A 139 2.04 -8.16 4.60
N VAL A 140 0.92 -7.76 4.01
CA VAL A 140 -0.23 -7.20 4.73
C VAL A 140 -0.95 -8.28 5.53
N ASN A 141 -1.23 -9.43 4.90
CA ASN A 141 -1.92 -10.54 5.50
C ASN A 141 -0.97 -11.59 6.13
N LYS A 142 0.35 -11.35 6.04
CA LYS A 142 1.38 -12.27 6.53
C LYS A 142 1.24 -13.69 5.98
N LYS A 143 1.00 -13.79 4.68
CA LYS A 143 0.84 -15.05 3.96
C LYS A 143 1.89 -15.20 2.89
N ILE A 144 2.32 -16.44 2.67
CA ILE A 144 3.22 -16.80 1.58
C ILE A 144 2.57 -17.96 0.81
N SER A 145 2.42 -17.79 -0.50
CA SER A 145 1.87 -18.82 -1.38
C SER A 145 2.91 -19.22 -2.42
N LEU A 146 3.14 -20.53 -2.59
CA LEU A 146 4.11 -21.05 -3.54
C LEU A 146 3.47 -22.20 -4.32
N TYR A 147 3.64 -22.22 -5.64
CA TYR A 147 3.05 -23.18 -6.55
C TYR A 147 4.16 -24.01 -7.22
N LEU A 148 4.20 -25.28 -6.91
CA LEU A 148 5.14 -26.23 -7.47
C LEU A 148 4.49 -27.05 -8.60
N PRO A 149 5.28 -27.68 -9.48
CA PRO A 149 4.75 -28.54 -10.53
C PRO A 149 3.77 -29.60 -9.98
N VAL A 150 2.75 -29.92 -10.78
CA VAL A 150 1.77 -30.96 -10.44
C VAL A 150 2.49 -32.28 -10.13
N GLY A 151 2.10 -32.93 -9.04
CA GLY A 151 2.70 -34.19 -8.59
C GLY A 151 3.95 -34.04 -7.74
N THR A 152 4.38 -32.82 -7.41
CA THR A 152 5.48 -32.61 -6.44
C THR A 152 5.12 -33.19 -5.08
N ASP A 153 6.00 -33.99 -4.49
CA ASP A 153 5.85 -34.45 -3.11
C ASP A 153 6.10 -33.30 -2.12
N LEU A 154 5.08 -32.98 -1.34
CA LEU A 154 5.08 -31.89 -0.36
C LEU A 154 5.55 -32.33 1.03
N THR A 155 5.88 -33.60 1.27
CA THR A 155 6.13 -34.13 2.61
C THR A 155 7.49 -33.75 3.19
N ALA A 156 8.47 -33.43 2.32
CA ALA A 156 9.85 -33.10 2.75
C ALA A 156 10.49 -32.09 1.78
N LEU A 157 10.11 -30.83 1.87
CA LEU A 157 10.69 -29.75 1.06
C LEU A 157 11.69 -28.93 1.87
N TYR A 158 12.67 -28.33 1.19
CA TYR A 158 13.78 -27.58 1.79
C TYR A 158 13.70 -26.10 1.37
N PRO A 159 12.94 -25.26 2.08
CA PRO A 159 12.81 -23.86 1.73
C PRO A 159 14.10 -23.07 1.96
N ILE A 160 14.42 -22.19 1.04
CA ILE A 160 15.38 -21.11 1.21
C ILE A 160 14.59 -19.88 1.65
N VAL A 161 14.91 -19.33 2.82
CA VAL A 161 14.14 -18.23 3.41
C VAL A 161 15.08 -17.07 3.70
N GLY A 162 14.82 -15.92 3.07
CA GLY A 162 15.43 -14.66 3.42
C GLY A 162 14.57 -13.95 4.47
N TYR A 163 15.19 -13.39 5.51
CA TYR A 163 14.47 -12.71 6.58
C TYR A 163 15.33 -11.66 7.28
N THR A 164 14.72 -10.86 8.14
CA THR A 164 15.39 -9.80 8.91
C THR A 164 16.60 -10.34 9.67
N GLY A 165 17.76 -9.75 9.44
CA GLY A 165 19.01 -10.12 10.11
C GLY A 165 18.92 -10.01 11.63
N GLY A 166 19.46 -11.01 12.34
CA GLY A 166 19.38 -11.11 13.79
C GLY A 166 18.08 -11.69 14.34
N ALA A 167 17.06 -11.93 13.51
CA ALA A 167 15.87 -12.67 13.92
C ALA A 167 16.15 -14.18 13.96
N ILE A 168 15.41 -14.90 14.80
CA ILE A 168 15.46 -16.36 14.90
C ILE A 168 14.23 -16.89 14.16
N LEU A 169 14.47 -17.64 13.08
CA LEU A 169 13.43 -18.24 12.24
C LEU A 169 13.09 -19.66 12.70
N SER A 170 11.80 -19.98 12.75
CA SER A 170 11.28 -21.34 12.97
C SER A 170 10.09 -21.62 12.03
N PRO A 171 10.06 -22.72 11.27
CA PRO A 171 11.15 -23.70 11.06
C PRO A 171 12.44 -23.05 10.59
N ALA A 172 13.59 -23.65 10.92
CA ALA A 172 14.90 -23.12 10.54
C ALA A 172 15.08 -23.11 9.02
N ALA A 173 15.81 -22.12 8.50
CA ALA A 173 16.14 -22.06 7.08
C ALA A 173 16.87 -23.34 6.62
N GLY A 174 16.44 -23.91 5.49
CA GLY A 174 17.01 -25.14 4.93
C GLY A 174 16.63 -26.44 5.65
N ALA A 175 15.81 -26.38 6.70
CA ALA A 175 15.24 -27.57 7.30
C ALA A 175 14.23 -28.25 6.38
N ALA A 176 14.11 -29.57 6.44
CA ALA A 176 13.04 -30.31 5.78
C ALA A 176 11.69 -29.97 6.42
N VAL A 177 10.72 -29.55 5.64
CA VAL A 177 9.39 -29.15 6.11
C VAL A 177 8.32 -29.88 5.31
N ASN A 178 7.29 -30.39 6.01
CA ASN A 178 6.12 -30.99 5.40
C ASN A 178 5.05 -29.91 5.14
N PHE A 179 4.73 -29.67 3.87
CA PHE A 179 3.76 -28.69 3.40
C PHE A 179 2.45 -29.30 2.88
N THR A 180 2.12 -30.53 3.25
CA THR A 180 0.80 -31.10 2.94
C THR A 180 -0.36 -30.30 3.57
N ASN A 181 -0.06 -29.51 4.60
CA ASN A 181 -0.91 -28.49 5.20
C ASN A 181 -0.14 -27.17 5.31
N PRO A 182 -0.84 -26.03 5.44
CA PRO A 182 -0.17 -24.75 5.69
C PRO A 182 0.72 -24.79 6.92
N VAL A 183 1.92 -24.21 6.81
CA VAL A 183 2.94 -24.18 7.87
C VAL A 183 3.12 -22.77 8.37
N THR A 184 3.11 -22.59 9.70
CA THR A 184 3.41 -21.31 10.31
C THR A 184 4.91 -21.14 10.49
N TYR A 185 5.46 -20.09 9.86
CA TYR A 185 6.82 -19.62 10.10
C TYR A 185 6.79 -18.49 11.14
N THR A 186 7.72 -18.56 12.07
CA THR A 186 7.82 -17.60 13.19
C THR A 186 9.19 -16.94 13.16
N LEU A 187 9.21 -15.61 13.29
CA LEU A 187 10.41 -14.81 13.49
C LEU A 187 10.39 -14.25 14.90
N ASN A 188 11.36 -14.63 15.75
CA ASN A 188 11.58 -14.01 17.05
C ASN A 188 12.70 -12.97 16.93
N TYR A 189 12.38 -11.71 17.21
CA TYR A 189 13.30 -10.59 17.06
C TYR A 189 13.08 -9.55 18.14
N LEU A 190 14.14 -9.23 18.89
CA LEU A 190 14.13 -8.20 19.96
C LEU A 190 12.92 -8.33 20.92
N GLY A 191 12.66 -9.57 21.38
CA GLY A 191 11.56 -9.85 22.32
C GLY A 191 10.15 -9.86 21.69
N SER A 192 10.05 -9.73 20.37
CA SER A 192 8.78 -9.76 19.63
C SER A 192 8.72 -10.97 18.72
N THR A 193 7.48 -11.44 18.43
CA THR A 193 7.20 -12.56 17.57
C THR A 193 6.37 -12.11 16.36
N PHE A 194 6.83 -12.48 15.15
CA PHE A 194 6.17 -12.20 13.87
C PHE A 194 5.89 -13.53 13.19
N THR A 195 4.69 -13.71 12.66
CA THR A 195 4.26 -14.98 12.07
C THR A 195 3.81 -14.82 10.64
N TYR A 196 4.11 -15.84 9.80
CA TYR A 196 3.65 -15.97 8.43
C TYR A 196 3.04 -17.35 8.25
N VAL A 197 1.91 -17.43 7.54
CA VAL A 197 1.34 -18.71 7.13
C VAL A 197 1.80 -19.02 5.71
N VAL A 198 2.56 -20.08 5.53
CA VAL A 198 3.08 -20.53 4.24
C VAL A 198 2.23 -21.67 3.72
N THR A 199 1.70 -21.52 2.52
CA THR A 199 0.92 -22.52 1.79
C THR A 199 1.69 -22.90 0.53
N VAL A 200 2.02 -24.19 0.36
CA VAL A 200 2.64 -24.73 -0.85
C VAL A 200 1.62 -25.63 -1.54
N ILE A 201 1.45 -25.44 -2.84
CA ILE A 201 0.46 -26.15 -3.65
C ILE A 201 1.19 -26.86 -4.79
N ALA A 202 1.00 -28.16 -4.92
CA ALA A 202 1.45 -28.91 -6.11
C ALA A 202 0.41 -28.74 -7.21
N GLY A 203 0.52 -27.66 -7.98
CA GLY A 203 -0.44 -27.27 -9.01
C GLY A 203 -0.06 -25.96 -9.68
N GLU A 204 -0.80 -25.59 -10.70
CA GLU A 204 -0.58 -24.30 -11.37
C GLU A 204 -1.02 -23.13 -10.50
N LYS A 205 -0.26 -22.04 -10.58
CA LYS A 205 -0.65 -20.78 -9.93
C LYS A 205 -1.95 -20.26 -10.56
N PRO A 206 -2.99 -19.97 -9.74
CA PRO A 206 -4.23 -19.40 -10.26
C PRO A 206 -3.94 -18.12 -11.04
N LYS A 207 -4.53 -18.01 -12.20
CA LYS A 207 -4.47 -16.77 -12.97
C LYS A 207 -5.28 -15.68 -12.25
N PRO A 208 -4.83 -14.42 -12.26
CA PRO A 208 -5.57 -13.35 -11.62
C PRO A 208 -6.89 -13.07 -12.33
N ILE A 209 -7.88 -12.58 -11.58
CA ILE A 209 -9.08 -11.97 -12.17
C ILE A 209 -8.61 -10.76 -12.99
N LEU A 210 -9.02 -10.69 -14.24
CA LEU A 210 -8.75 -9.55 -15.10
C LEU A 210 -9.86 -8.51 -14.91
N VAL A 211 -9.51 -7.35 -14.35
CA VAL A 211 -10.41 -6.20 -14.26
C VAL A 211 -10.32 -5.43 -15.56
N ILE A 212 -11.44 -5.37 -16.30
CA ILE A 212 -11.54 -4.67 -17.58
C ILE A 212 -12.04 -3.25 -17.35
N TYR A 213 -13.02 -3.09 -16.46
CA TYR A 213 -13.55 -1.81 -16.00
C TYR A 213 -13.99 -1.92 -14.55
N ASN A 214 -13.73 -0.94 -13.71
CA ASN A 214 -13.98 -0.99 -12.26
C ASN A 214 -14.75 0.21 -11.69
N GLY A 215 -15.10 1.21 -12.51
CA GLY A 215 -15.82 2.40 -12.05
C GLY A 215 -15.04 3.34 -11.14
N GLU A 216 -13.75 3.11 -10.92
CA GLU A 216 -12.89 4.02 -10.14
C GLU A 216 -12.27 5.10 -11.03
N ASP A 217 -12.08 4.77 -12.31
CA ASP A 217 -11.60 5.65 -13.36
C ASP A 217 -12.62 5.75 -14.49
N ILE A 218 -12.52 6.80 -15.32
CA ILE A 218 -13.32 6.94 -16.54
C ILE A 218 -12.77 6.13 -17.73
N ALA A 219 -11.65 5.50 -17.56
CA ALA A 219 -11.02 4.63 -18.55
C ALA A 219 -11.30 3.14 -18.23
N PRO A 220 -11.39 2.27 -19.25
CA PRO A 220 -11.45 2.59 -20.67
C PRO A 220 -12.75 3.29 -21.08
N VAL A 221 -12.68 4.11 -22.11
CA VAL A 221 -13.84 4.84 -22.68
C VAL A 221 -14.63 3.93 -23.61
N TRP A 222 -15.94 3.80 -23.37
CA TRP A 222 -16.85 3.01 -24.18
C TRP A 222 -17.42 3.85 -25.32
N ASP A 223 -17.32 3.33 -26.53
CA ASP A 223 -17.90 3.97 -27.72
C ASP A 223 -19.40 3.69 -27.79
N PRO A 224 -20.24 4.70 -28.07
CA PRO A 224 -21.68 4.51 -28.16
C PRO A 224 -22.08 3.72 -29.42
N ILE A 225 -22.98 2.74 -29.26
CA ILE A 225 -23.57 1.96 -30.35
C ILE A 225 -25.10 2.14 -30.28
N ALA A 226 -25.66 2.90 -31.21
CA ALA A 226 -27.08 3.24 -31.26
C ALA A 226 -27.63 3.75 -29.90
N SER A 227 -26.83 4.55 -29.22
CA SER A 227 -27.07 5.02 -27.85
C SER A 227 -26.35 6.34 -27.57
N THR A 228 -26.66 6.94 -26.42
CA THR A 228 -25.87 8.03 -25.84
C THR A 228 -25.19 7.51 -24.57
N ILE A 229 -23.87 7.70 -24.47
CA ILE A 229 -23.06 7.22 -23.34
C ILE A 229 -22.41 8.37 -22.58
N ASN A 230 -22.41 8.25 -21.24
CA ASN A 230 -21.55 9.03 -20.35
C ASN A 230 -20.63 8.04 -19.59
N ASN A 231 -19.33 8.07 -19.90
CA ASN A 231 -18.32 7.17 -19.36
C ASN A 231 -17.87 7.50 -17.93
N GLY A 232 -18.13 8.72 -17.45
CA GLY A 232 -17.73 9.19 -16.11
C GLY A 232 -18.95 9.59 -15.29
N TYR A 233 -20.05 8.88 -15.40
CA TYR A 233 -21.25 9.17 -14.64
C TYR A 233 -21.03 8.82 -13.17
N THR A 234 -21.36 9.76 -12.26
CA THR A 234 -21.32 9.46 -10.82
C THR A 234 -22.25 8.29 -10.52
N ASN A 235 -21.77 7.28 -9.83
CA ASN A 235 -22.56 6.12 -9.48
C ASN A 235 -23.83 6.55 -8.73
N PRO A 236 -25.04 6.28 -9.28
CA PRO A 236 -26.29 6.76 -8.69
C PRO A 236 -26.68 5.99 -7.43
N LYS A 237 -25.98 4.86 -7.12
CA LYS A 237 -26.34 3.97 -6.02
C LYS A 237 -25.09 3.25 -5.51
N THR A 238 -24.50 3.78 -4.45
CA THR A 238 -23.26 3.26 -3.83
C THR A 238 -23.53 2.37 -2.61
N ASP A 239 -24.78 2.22 -2.21
CA ASP A 239 -25.23 1.26 -1.20
C ASP A 239 -25.41 -0.15 -1.82
N GLY A 240 -25.03 -1.18 -1.13
CA GLY A 240 -25.15 -2.56 -1.60
C GLY A 240 -23.85 -3.11 -2.21
N ILE A 241 -23.94 -3.75 -3.39
CA ILE A 241 -22.83 -4.51 -3.97
C ILE A 241 -21.85 -3.68 -4.82
N ASN A 242 -22.20 -2.43 -5.14
CA ASN A 242 -21.36 -1.55 -5.96
C ASN A 242 -21.08 -0.24 -5.23
N SER A 243 -19.85 -0.09 -4.75
CA SER A 243 -19.35 1.10 -4.05
C SER A 243 -18.45 1.98 -4.92
N SER A 244 -18.29 1.69 -6.20
CA SER A 244 -17.46 2.47 -7.13
C SER A 244 -17.89 3.93 -7.19
N ALA A 245 -16.96 4.83 -7.40
CA ALA A 245 -17.24 6.27 -7.51
C ALA A 245 -18.00 6.63 -8.79
N TYR A 246 -17.68 5.93 -9.88
CA TYR A 246 -18.25 6.15 -11.21
C TYR A 246 -18.83 4.88 -11.80
N CYS A 247 -19.60 5.06 -12.87
CA CYS A 247 -20.11 3.97 -13.70
C CYS A 247 -20.32 4.50 -15.13
N VAL A 248 -20.58 3.60 -16.06
CA VAL A 248 -21.04 3.99 -17.40
C VAL A 248 -22.56 4.17 -17.36
N ALA A 249 -23.04 5.32 -17.78
CA ALA A 249 -24.47 5.57 -17.97
C ALA A 249 -24.78 5.57 -19.47
N ILE A 250 -25.87 4.93 -19.83
CA ILE A 250 -26.33 4.82 -21.21
C ILE A 250 -27.80 5.16 -21.31
N THR A 251 -28.15 5.95 -22.35
CA THR A 251 -29.52 6.09 -22.81
C THR A 251 -29.63 5.46 -24.19
N ARG A 252 -30.48 4.45 -24.30
CA ARG A 252 -30.73 3.77 -25.57
C ARG A 252 -31.61 4.67 -26.45
N ASN A 253 -31.20 4.87 -27.73
CA ASN A 253 -32.01 5.64 -28.67
C ASN A 253 -33.30 4.88 -28.99
N LYS A 254 -34.35 5.61 -29.37
CA LYS A 254 -35.57 4.99 -29.89
C LYS A 254 -35.29 4.23 -31.17
N SER A 255 -36.05 3.17 -31.42
CA SER A 255 -35.90 2.38 -32.65
C SER A 255 -36.14 3.19 -33.94
N THR A 256 -36.82 4.32 -33.84
CA THR A 256 -37.11 5.26 -34.95
C THR A 256 -36.11 6.39 -35.07
N ASP A 257 -35.23 6.58 -34.08
CA ASP A 257 -34.26 7.68 -34.02
C ASP A 257 -32.86 7.15 -34.36
N ASP A 258 -32.20 7.77 -35.33
CA ASP A 258 -30.77 7.58 -35.67
C ASP A 258 -30.17 6.19 -35.38
N GLY A 259 -30.79 5.13 -35.92
CA GLY A 259 -30.30 3.77 -35.78
C GLY A 259 -30.51 3.13 -34.41
N GLY A 260 -31.48 3.61 -33.61
CA GLY A 260 -31.90 2.95 -32.36
C GLY A 260 -32.22 1.49 -32.60
N GLN A 261 -31.51 0.60 -31.89
CA GLN A 261 -31.62 -0.84 -32.03
C GLN A 261 -32.00 -1.48 -30.71
N PRO A 262 -32.72 -2.59 -30.72
CA PRO A 262 -33.08 -3.28 -29.49
C PRO A 262 -31.86 -3.74 -28.66
N TRP A 263 -30.68 -3.84 -29.32
CA TRP A 263 -29.43 -4.26 -28.73
C TRP A 263 -28.44 -3.08 -28.48
N SER A 264 -28.90 -1.84 -28.54
CA SER A 264 -27.99 -0.68 -28.39
C SER A 264 -27.21 -0.74 -27.09
N GLY A 265 -25.98 -0.25 -27.12
CA GLY A 265 -25.04 -0.43 -26.03
C GLY A 265 -23.79 0.43 -26.15
N GLY A 266 -22.73 -0.01 -25.51
CA GLY A 266 -21.40 0.55 -25.60
C GLY A 266 -20.36 -0.51 -25.91
N ALA A 267 -19.33 -0.13 -26.67
CA ALA A 267 -18.30 -1.05 -27.12
C ALA A 267 -16.91 -0.63 -26.66
N LEU A 268 -16.11 -1.62 -26.30
CA LEU A 268 -14.66 -1.53 -26.16
C LEU A 268 -14.02 -2.24 -27.34
N TRP A 269 -13.37 -1.49 -28.20
CA TRP A 269 -12.68 -2.02 -29.36
C TRP A 269 -11.23 -2.37 -29.02
N ASN A 270 -10.59 -3.13 -29.91
CA ASN A 270 -9.18 -3.55 -29.81
C ASN A 270 -8.20 -2.38 -29.47
N ALA A 271 -8.54 -1.15 -29.80
CA ALA A 271 -7.76 0.04 -29.45
C ALA A 271 -7.50 0.19 -27.94
N TYR A 272 -8.34 -0.39 -27.09
CA TYR A 272 -8.18 -0.39 -25.64
C TYR A 272 -7.41 -1.60 -25.10
N GLN A 273 -6.77 -2.37 -25.95
CA GLN A 273 -5.94 -3.54 -25.62
C GLN A 273 -6.70 -4.62 -24.82
N VAL A 274 -7.98 -4.79 -25.08
CA VAL A 274 -8.74 -5.91 -24.55
C VAL A 274 -8.21 -7.18 -25.24
N ASN A 275 -7.45 -8.00 -24.49
CA ASN A 275 -6.89 -9.25 -24.97
C ASN A 275 -7.23 -10.33 -23.95
N ILE A 276 -8.35 -11.02 -24.14
CA ILE A 276 -8.84 -12.04 -23.23
C ILE A 276 -8.65 -13.39 -23.88
N ASP A 277 -7.77 -14.20 -23.30
CA ASP A 277 -7.52 -15.55 -23.76
C ASP A 277 -8.57 -16.52 -23.20
N PRO A 278 -9.40 -17.13 -24.08
CA PRO A 278 -10.40 -18.12 -23.64
C PRO A 278 -9.80 -19.40 -23.05
N ALA A 279 -8.51 -19.68 -23.30
CA ALA A 279 -7.82 -20.78 -22.65
C ALA A 279 -7.59 -20.50 -21.15
N ILE A 280 -7.49 -19.22 -20.79
CA ILE A 280 -7.27 -18.76 -19.40
C ILE A 280 -8.59 -18.41 -18.74
N TYR A 281 -9.44 -17.63 -19.38
CA TYR A 281 -10.67 -17.09 -18.82
C TYR A 281 -11.90 -17.84 -19.33
N SER A 282 -12.83 -18.12 -18.42
CA SER A 282 -14.03 -18.92 -18.73
C SER A 282 -15.33 -18.12 -18.67
N LYS A 283 -15.33 -16.97 -17.99
CA LYS A 283 -16.55 -16.18 -17.82
C LYS A 283 -16.23 -14.72 -17.55
N PHE A 284 -17.21 -13.86 -17.83
CA PHE A 284 -17.24 -12.48 -17.38
C PHE A 284 -18.25 -12.31 -16.26
N THR A 285 -18.03 -11.30 -15.41
CA THR A 285 -19.07 -10.70 -14.60
C THR A 285 -19.21 -9.23 -14.94
N LEU A 286 -20.43 -8.71 -14.87
CA LEU A 286 -20.76 -7.32 -15.11
C LEU A 286 -21.83 -6.89 -14.13
N MET A 287 -21.61 -5.78 -13.44
CA MET A 287 -22.67 -5.15 -12.65
C MET A 287 -23.54 -4.29 -13.56
N VAL A 288 -24.85 -4.45 -13.45
CA VAL A 288 -25.86 -3.67 -14.20
C VAL A 288 -26.91 -3.13 -13.25
N LEU A 289 -27.35 -1.89 -13.49
CA LEU A 289 -28.46 -1.25 -12.80
C LEU A 289 -29.43 -0.69 -13.83
N LYS A 290 -30.68 -1.13 -13.81
CA LYS A 290 -31.76 -0.63 -14.68
C LYS A 290 -33.12 -0.83 -14.01
N ASN A 291 -34.14 -0.13 -14.54
CA ASN A 291 -35.51 -0.17 -14.02
C ASN A 291 -36.46 -1.06 -14.86
N VAL A 292 -35.90 -1.92 -15.69
CA VAL A 292 -36.64 -2.82 -16.56
C VAL A 292 -36.06 -4.23 -16.47
N ALA A 293 -36.90 -5.25 -16.31
CA ALA A 293 -36.47 -6.63 -16.36
C ALA A 293 -36.13 -7.04 -17.80
N GLY A 294 -35.39 -8.14 -17.94
CA GLY A 294 -35.02 -8.72 -19.22
C GLY A 294 -33.51 -8.86 -19.39
N ASP A 295 -33.11 -9.45 -20.49
CA ASP A 295 -31.71 -9.83 -20.73
C ASP A 295 -30.78 -8.66 -20.86
N VAL A 296 -29.57 -8.86 -20.33
CA VAL A 296 -28.35 -8.10 -20.63
C VAL A 296 -27.51 -8.96 -21.56
N GLN A 297 -26.94 -8.39 -22.60
CA GLN A 297 -26.10 -9.10 -23.55
C GLN A 297 -24.68 -8.58 -23.54
N LEU A 298 -23.71 -9.49 -23.48
CA LEU A 298 -22.33 -9.25 -23.90
C LEU A 298 -22.16 -9.81 -25.31
N GLU A 299 -21.85 -8.95 -26.28
CA GLU A 299 -21.27 -9.38 -27.54
C GLU A 299 -19.75 -9.40 -27.37
N ILE A 300 -19.13 -10.54 -27.62
CA ILE A 300 -17.68 -10.68 -27.68
C ILE A 300 -17.27 -10.99 -29.12
N GLN A 301 -16.21 -10.34 -29.59
CA GLN A 301 -15.63 -10.64 -30.88
C GLN A 301 -14.16 -11.01 -30.70
N SER A 302 -13.75 -12.07 -31.38
CA SER A 302 -12.37 -12.55 -31.34
C SER A 302 -11.56 -12.10 -32.54
N THR A 303 -10.24 -12.28 -32.48
CA THR A 303 -9.30 -11.92 -33.53
C THR A 303 -9.54 -12.64 -34.86
N ASP A 304 -10.27 -13.75 -34.87
CA ASP A 304 -10.74 -14.47 -36.07
C ASP A 304 -12.00 -13.86 -36.68
N GLY A 305 -12.55 -12.79 -36.09
CA GLY A 305 -13.77 -12.11 -36.55
C GLY A 305 -15.07 -12.75 -36.09
N VAL A 306 -15.00 -13.88 -35.36
CA VAL A 306 -16.22 -14.57 -34.91
C VAL A 306 -16.81 -13.87 -33.69
N LYS A 307 -18.12 -13.72 -33.67
CA LYS A 307 -18.89 -13.08 -32.59
C LYS A 307 -19.74 -14.10 -31.84
N ASP A 308 -19.82 -13.91 -30.53
CA ASP A 308 -20.79 -14.58 -29.66
C ASP A 308 -21.65 -13.55 -28.94
N TYR A 309 -22.94 -13.87 -28.79
CA TYR A 309 -23.95 -13.05 -28.12
C TYR A 309 -24.40 -13.77 -26.86
N ILE A 310 -23.75 -13.44 -25.74
CA ILE A 310 -23.96 -14.11 -24.47
C ILE A 310 -24.96 -13.30 -23.63
N LYS A 311 -26.03 -13.94 -23.18
CA LYS A 311 -27.10 -13.29 -22.43
C LYS A 311 -27.13 -13.72 -20.96
N ALA A 312 -27.48 -12.78 -20.08
CA ALA A 312 -27.78 -13.03 -18.68
C ALA A 312 -29.04 -12.26 -18.26
N ALA A 313 -29.92 -12.92 -17.53
CA ALA A 313 -31.18 -12.32 -17.09
C ALA A 313 -30.90 -11.29 -15.96
N TYR A 314 -31.43 -10.08 -16.11
CA TYR A 314 -31.58 -9.12 -15.02
C TYR A 314 -32.93 -9.33 -14.35
N SER A 315 -32.94 -9.69 -13.05
CA SER A 315 -34.12 -10.11 -12.31
C SER A 315 -35.14 -8.98 -12.12
N ALA A 316 -36.40 -9.30 -12.30
CA ALA A 316 -37.51 -8.40 -12.02
C ALA A 316 -37.66 -8.08 -10.51
N ASP A 317 -37.20 -8.96 -9.63
CA ASP A 317 -37.32 -8.79 -8.17
C ASP A 317 -36.39 -7.67 -7.62
N ASN A 318 -35.39 -7.25 -8.41
CA ASN A 318 -34.38 -6.30 -7.99
C ASN A 318 -34.26 -5.12 -8.99
N LEU A 319 -35.36 -4.61 -9.49
CA LEU A 319 -35.36 -3.41 -10.37
C LEU A 319 -34.76 -2.20 -9.63
N GLY A 320 -33.96 -1.42 -10.32
CA GLY A 320 -33.29 -0.27 -9.73
C GLY A 320 -32.21 -0.59 -8.70
N GLN A 321 -31.73 -1.84 -8.67
CA GLN A 321 -30.62 -2.28 -7.84
C GLN A 321 -29.48 -2.78 -8.71
N TRP A 322 -28.24 -2.61 -8.25
CA TRP A 322 -27.10 -3.25 -8.89
C TRP A 322 -27.22 -4.76 -8.80
N GLN A 323 -27.09 -5.45 -9.93
CA GLN A 323 -27.04 -6.90 -10.01
C GLN A 323 -25.74 -7.32 -10.68
N ASN A 324 -25.03 -8.29 -10.10
CA ASN A 324 -23.80 -8.83 -10.67
C ASN A 324 -24.16 -10.02 -11.55
N LEU A 325 -24.10 -9.85 -12.86
CA LEU A 325 -24.48 -10.83 -13.86
C LEU A 325 -23.26 -11.62 -14.35
N THR A 326 -23.47 -12.89 -14.67
CA THR A 326 -22.41 -13.80 -15.16
C THR A 326 -22.65 -14.19 -16.60
N PHE A 327 -21.61 -14.11 -17.42
CA PHE A 327 -21.60 -14.43 -18.85
C PHE A 327 -20.53 -15.49 -19.11
N THR A 328 -20.94 -16.71 -19.44
CA THR A 328 -19.99 -17.82 -19.70
C THR A 328 -19.45 -17.74 -21.13
N ILE A 329 -18.13 -17.71 -21.28
CA ILE A 329 -17.48 -17.76 -22.59
C ILE A 329 -17.72 -19.16 -23.18
N PRO A 330 -18.23 -19.27 -24.44
CA PRO A 330 -18.44 -20.57 -25.07
C PRO A 330 -17.17 -21.41 -25.10
N ALA A 331 -17.29 -22.70 -24.74
CA ALA A 331 -16.14 -23.60 -24.74
C ALA A 331 -15.49 -23.79 -26.13
N SER A 332 -16.25 -23.54 -27.19
CA SER A 332 -15.77 -23.55 -28.57
C SER A 332 -14.89 -22.36 -28.94
N ARG A 333 -14.88 -21.31 -28.11
CA ARG A 333 -14.06 -20.13 -28.34
C ARG A 333 -12.61 -20.43 -27.99
N THR A 334 -11.71 -20.29 -28.98
CA THR A 334 -10.27 -20.52 -28.81
C THR A 334 -9.44 -19.31 -29.20
N ALA A 335 -9.94 -18.43 -30.09
CA ALA A 335 -9.25 -17.22 -30.48
C ALA A 335 -9.38 -16.12 -29.41
N ILE A 336 -8.35 -15.27 -29.30
CA ILE A 336 -8.31 -14.14 -28.36
C ILE A 336 -9.50 -13.20 -28.59
N ILE A 337 -10.23 -12.88 -27.51
CA ILE A 337 -11.32 -11.91 -27.52
C ILE A 337 -10.69 -10.52 -27.43
N ASN A 338 -10.95 -9.68 -28.41
CA ASN A 338 -10.38 -8.34 -28.51
C ASN A 338 -11.39 -7.20 -28.61
N ASN A 339 -12.68 -7.52 -28.75
CA ASN A 339 -13.76 -6.54 -28.68
C ASN A 339 -14.87 -7.04 -27.76
N ILE A 340 -15.44 -6.12 -26.98
CA ILE A 340 -16.58 -6.38 -26.09
C ILE A 340 -17.60 -5.26 -26.30
N LEU A 341 -18.87 -5.63 -26.51
CA LEU A 341 -20.00 -4.73 -26.50
C LEU A 341 -20.94 -5.12 -25.36
N VAL A 342 -21.33 -4.16 -24.53
CA VAL A 342 -22.36 -4.29 -23.50
C VAL A 342 -23.65 -3.72 -24.05
N ALA A 343 -24.68 -4.56 -24.17
CA ALA A 343 -26.06 -4.13 -24.38
C ALA A 343 -26.82 -4.34 -23.05
N PRO A 344 -27.06 -3.31 -22.24
CA PRO A 344 -27.61 -3.47 -20.90
C PRO A 344 -29.07 -3.91 -20.89
N HIS A 345 -29.72 -3.85 -22.06
CA HIS A 345 -31.05 -4.41 -22.26
C HIS A 345 -31.24 -4.84 -23.71
N VAL A 346 -31.67 -6.06 -23.90
CA VAL A 346 -32.07 -6.60 -25.21
C VAL A 346 -33.56 -6.87 -25.14
N ALA A 347 -34.30 -6.21 -26.00
CA ALA A 347 -35.73 -6.45 -26.09
C ALA A 347 -36.03 -7.85 -26.63
N ASP A 348 -37.08 -8.48 -26.11
CA ASP A 348 -37.48 -9.85 -26.52
C ASP A 348 -37.98 -9.92 -27.97
N THR A 349 -38.37 -8.77 -28.55
CA THR A 349 -38.88 -8.71 -29.93
C THR A 349 -38.25 -7.54 -30.67
N SER A 350 -37.79 -7.79 -31.89
CA SER A 350 -37.42 -6.76 -32.84
C SER A 350 -38.66 -5.97 -33.24
N GLY A 351 -38.68 -4.67 -32.97
CA GLY A 351 -39.74 -3.77 -33.46
C GLY A 351 -40.69 -3.25 -32.40
N ASP A 352 -40.30 -3.17 -31.14
CA ASP A 352 -41.09 -2.47 -30.14
C ASP A 352 -41.10 -0.97 -30.44
N ALA A 353 -42.10 -0.55 -31.24
CA ALA A 353 -42.34 0.86 -31.60
C ALA A 353 -42.70 1.73 -30.38
N THR A 354 -42.97 1.12 -29.23
CA THR A 354 -43.37 1.80 -28.00
C THR A 354 -42.19 2.01 -27.05
N TYR A 355 -40.98 1.59 -27.40
CA TYR A 355 -39.81 1.72 -26.54
C TYR A 355 -39.57 3.17 -26.12
N THR A 356 -39.57 3.38 -24.82
CA THR A 356 -39.19 4.67 -24.22
C THR A 356 -37.70 4.64 -23.87
N PRO A 357 -36.89 5.65 -24.25
CA PRO A 357 -35.52 5.72 -23.84
C PRO A 357 -35.38 5.60 -22.32
N GLN A 358 -34.54 4.69 -21.88
CA GLN A 358 -34.28 4.47 -20.46
C GLN A 358 -32.82 4.69 -20.16
N LEU A 359 -32.57 5.31 -19.01
CA LEU A 359 -31.24 5.43 -18.46
C LEU A 359 -30.90 4.14 -17.72
N MET A 360 -29.79 3.53 -18.13
CA MET A 360 -29.30 2.28 -17.58
C MET A 360 -27.81 2.45 -17.29
N TYR A 361 -27.28 1.58 -16.46
CA TYR A 361 -25.88 1.71 -16.01
C TYR A 361 -25.21 0.34 -16.01
N TRP A 362 -23.88 0.34 -16.24
CA TRP A 362 -23.04 -0.82 -15.97
C TRP A 362 -21.72 -0.42 -15.34
N ASP A 363 -21.10 -1.40 -14.67
CA ASP A 363 -19.86 -1.24 -13.95
C ASP A 363 -19.19 -2.60 -13.70
N ASN A 364 -17.95 -2.58 -13.20
CA ASN A 364 -17.24 -3.76 -12.71
C ASN A 364 -17.23 -4.94 -13.68
N LEU A 365 -16.83 -4.66 -14.96
CA LEU A 365 -16.61 -5.74 -15.92
C LEU A 365 -15.28 -6.44 -15.61
N LYS A 366 -15.36 -7.74 -15.32
CA LYS A 366 -14.22 -8.59 -14.96
C LYS A 366 -14.27 -9.90 -15.71
N ALA A 367 -13.09 -10.43 -16.09
CA ALA A 367 -12.94 -11.78 -16.59
C ALA A 367 -12.33 -12.70 -15.52
N TYR A 368 -12.94 -13.88 -15.35
CA TYR A 368 -12.53 -14.84 -14.34
C TYR A 368 -11.86 -16.04 -14.98
N PRO A 369 -10.73 -16.49 -14.39
CA PRO A 369 -10.02 -17.67 -14.88
C PRO A 369 -10.85 -18.96 -14.75
N ARG A 370 -10.40 -20.00 -15.46
CA ARG A 370 -10.96 -21.35 -15.43
C ARG A 370 -10.70 -22.04 -14.09
#